data_0760523724e4d2cec6743072f57d8c76
#
_entry.id   0760523724e4d2cec6743072f57d8c76
#
_cell.length_a   1.000
_cell.length_b   1.000
_cell.length_c   1.000
_cell.angle_alpha   90.00
_cell.angle_beta   90.00
_cell.angle_gamma   90.00
#
_symmetry.space_group_name_H-M   'P 1'
#
loop_
_entity.id
_entity.type
_entity.pdbx_description
1 polymer ?
#
loop_
_entity_poly.entity_id
_entity_poly.type
_entity_poly.pdbx_seq_one_letter_code
_entity_poly.pdbx_strand_id
1 'polypeptide(L)'
;MRRILLAALFMSMGLAVSSVAEINVLVLGGNTNQLEFPVLQKFTDVDGEKVNYEQTKDRSLPGLENADILWIGQGEICEGAYLLNEELGNNIKSFVAAGGIVISIGQDSDDNRPCGLDWITAPIVGVERSGTESFEITKAPEVGDLFSKPNQVDAAFFNDAWTDPDDQYIVLATINSGQDVGFALLSHGSGWYILTSLENEEAGDVVTNTPIMENLIHYAVNLKSTMAVEYLGKLPTSWGRMKSVY
;
A
#
# COMPACT_ATOMS: atom_id res chain seq x y z
N MET A 1 67.65 9.79 29.22
CA MET A 1 66.81 10.54 28.27
C MET A 1 65.74 9.60 27.75
N ARG A 2 64.55 9.65 28.30
CA ARG A 2 63.38 8.84 27.88
C ARG A 2 62.52 9.71 26.97
N ARG A 3 62.38 9.30 25.71
CA ARG A 3 61.44 9.93 24.75
C ARG A 3 60.06 9.36 24.96
N ILE A 4 59.09 10.20 25.37
CA ILE A 4 57.69 9.89 25.49
C ILE A 4 57.08 10.15 24.10
N LEU A 5 56.62 9.08 23.42
CA LEU A 5 55.80 9.19 22.23
C LEU A 5 54.34 9.40 22.67
N LEU A 6 53.80 10.60 22.45
CA LEU A 6 52.36 10.86 22.52
C LEU A 6 51.68 10.33 21.23
N ALA A 7 50.93 9.24 21.34
CA ALA A 7 50.03 8.80 20.28
C ALA A 7 48.74 9.58 20.40
N ALA A 8 48.50 10.52 19.50
CA ALA A 8 47.21 11.21 19.37
C ALA A 8 46.20 10.27 18.68
N LEU A 9 45.29 9.74 19.47
CA LEU A 9 44.16 8.95 18.99
C LEU A 9 43.09 9.90 18.42
N PHE A 10 43.06 10.11 17.12
CA PHE A 10 41.97 10.81 16.45
C PHE A 10 40.72 9.90 16.46
N MET A 11 39.81 10.12 17.40
CA MET A 11 38.46 9.59 17.37
C MET A 11 37.71 10.37 16.30
N SER A 12 37.63 9.82 15.09
CA SER A 12 36.70 10.27 14.08
C SER A 12 35.27 9.83 14.52
N MET A 13 34.56 10.72 15.20
CA MET A 13 33.11 10.60 15.35
C MET A 13 32.51 10.74 13.94
N GLY A 14 32.26 9.63 13.29
CA GLY A 14 31.42 9.58 12.11
C GLY A 14 30.01 10.02 12.54
N LEU A 15 29.63 11.23 12.19
CA LEU A 15 28.22 11.64 12.21
C LEU A 15 27.50 10.72 11.22
N ALA A 16 26.82 9.71 11.73
CA ALA A 16 25.82 8.99 10.94
C ALA A 16 24.73 10.01 10.60
N VAL A 17 24.80 10.57 9.40
CA VAL A 17 23.68 11.28 8.83
C VAL A 17 22.62 10.21 8.60
N SER A 18 21.60 10.16 9.46
CA SER A 18 20.40 9.39 9.18
C SER A 18 19.83 9.99 7.90
N SER A 19 19.99 9.30 6.77
CA SER A 19 19.19 9.62 5.60
C SER A 19 17.74 9.37 6.00
N VAL A 20 16.93 10.40 5.98
CA VAL A 20 15.48 10.24 6.04
C VAL A 20 15.14 9.33 4.85
N ALA A 21 14.53 8.20 5.10
CA ALA A 21 14.07 7.33 4.04
C ALA A 21 12.99 8.11 3.26
N GLU A 22 13.08 8.08 1.94
CA GLU A 22 12.04 8.64 1.08
C GLU A 22 11.19 7.48 0.60
N ILE A 23 9.87 7.62 0.71
CA ILE A 23 8.88 6.67 0.18
C ILE A 23 8.36 7.21 -1.14
N ASN A 24 8.45 6.42 -2.18
CA ASN A 24 8.00 6.80 -3.51
C ASN A 24 6.67 6.10 -3.83
N VAL A 25 5.64 6.88 -4.09
CA VAL A 25 4.31 6.42 -4.47
C VAL A 25 4.09 6.70 -5.96
N LEU A 26 3.96 5.63 -6.74
CA LEU A 26 3.51 5.73 -8.12
C LEU A 26 1.97 5.65 -8.13
N VAL A 27 1.32 6.62 -8.72
CA VAL A 27 -0.14 6.68 -8.84
C VAL A 27 -0.53 6.37 -10.28
N LEU A 28 -1.12 5.20 -10.52
CA LEU A 28 -1.86 4.93 -11.74
C LEU A 28 -3.21 5.62 -11.63
N GLY A 29 -3.38 6.70 -12.37
CA GLY A 29 -4.57 7.53 -12.23
C GLY A 29 -4.67 8.62 -13.28
N GLY A 30 -5.88 9.14 -13.45
CA GLY A 30 -6.18 10.25 -14.34
C GLY A 30 -6.70 9.83 -15.71
N ASN A 31 -6.95 8.54 -15.94
CA ASN A 31 -7.69 8.05 -17.10
C ASN A 31 -9.20 8.11 -16.82
N THR A 32 -9.63 7.54 -15.70
CA THR A 32 -11.02 7.53 -15.24
C THR A 32 -11.28 8.69 -14.29
N ASN A 33 -10.38 8.91 -13.33
CA ASN A 33 -10.53 9.89 -12.28
C ASN A 33 -9.27 10.75 -12.13
N GLN A 34 -9.45 12.08 -12.05
CA GLN A 34 -8.37 13.05 -11.83
C GLN A 34 -8.39 13.68 -10.44
N LEU A 35 -9.28 13.24 -9.54
CA LEU A 35 -9.54 13.91 -8.27
C LEU A 35 -8.64 13.41 -7.14
N GLU A 36 -8.17 12.16 -7.20
CA GLU A 36 -7.38 11.55 -6.13
C GLU A 36 -5.96 12.14 -6.04
N PHE A 37 -5.27 12.27 -7.17
CA PHE A 37 -3.87 12.67 -7.19
C PHE A 37 -3.60 14.02 -6.50
N PRO A 38 -4.38 15.10 -6.72
CA PRO A 38 -4.22 16.36 -6.00
C PRO A 38 -4.45 16.26 -4.50
N VAL A 39 -5.20 15.25 -4.03
CA VAL A 39 -5.41 14.98 -2.60
C VAL A 39 -4.20 14.25 -2.03
N LEU A 40 -3.74 13.19 -2.69
CA LEU A 40 -2.58 12.42 -2.27
C LEU A 40 -1.32 13.29 -2.12
N GLN A 41 -1.11 14.24 -3.01
CA GLN A 41 0.02 15.17 -2.95
C GLN A 41 0.06 16.05 -1.69
N LYS A 42 -0.97 16.04 -0.85
CA LYS A 42 -0.99 16.75 0.44
C LYS A 42 -0.38 15.93 1.57
N PHE A 43 -0.27 14.62 1.43
CA PHE A 43 0.22 13.67 2.45
C PHE A 43 1.72 13.44 2.29
N THR A 44 2.53 14.46 2.56
CA THR A 44 3.97 14.48 2.21
C THR A 44 4.89 14.00 3.31
N ASP A 45 4.38 13.72 4.50
CA ASP A 45 5.13 13.24 5.67
C ASP A 45 4.32 12.19 6.43
N VAL A 46 4.95 11.07 6.72
CA VAL A 46 4.39 9.99 7.53
C VAL A 46 5.40 9.63 8.61
N ASP A 47 5.11 10.01 9.85
CA ASP A 47 5.95 9.72 11.02
C ASP A 47 7.43 10.15 10.83
N GLY A 48 7.66 11.22 10.05
CA GLY A 48 8.98 11.77 9.73
C GLY A 48 9.64 11.17 8.48
N GLU A 49 8.98 10.24 7.79
CA GLU A 49 9.39 9.77 6.47
C GLU A 49 8.74 10.64 5.39
N LYS A 50 9.55 11.12 4.46
CA LYS A 50 9.06 11.94 3.35
C LYS A 50 8.39 11.06 2.30
N VAL A 51 7.20 11.45 1.84
CA VAL A 51 6.46 10.76 0.80
C VAL A 51 6.44 11.59 -0.48
N ASN A 52 6.87 11.01 -1.58
CA ASN A 52 6.88 11.60 -2.91
C ASN A 52 5.86 10.90 -3.79
N TYR A 53 5.17 11.67 -4.64
CA TYR A 53 4.14 11.14 -5.53
C TYR A 53 4.47 11.44 -6.97
N GLU A 54 4.39 10.41 -7.82
CA GLU A 54 4.43 10.52 -9.26
C GLU A 54 3.15 9.93 -9.85
N GLN A 55 2.54 10.61 -10.83
CA GLN A 55 1.34 10.12 -11.51
C GLN A 55 1.67 9.63 -12.90
N THR A 56 1.12 8.49 -13.27
CA THR A 56 1.15 7.98 -14.64
C THR A 56 -0.25 7.61 -15.11
N LYS A 57 -0.51 7.86 -16.40
CA LYS A 57 -1.66 7.33 -17.14
C LYS A 57 -1.29 6.12 -17.98
N ASP A 58 0.01 5.88 -18.08
CA ASP A 58 0.56 4.79 -18.89
C ASP A 58 0.45 3.48 -18.14
N ARG A 59 -0.27 2.55 -18.71
CA ARG A 59 -0.58 1.24 -18.15
C ARG A 59 0.61 0.27 -18.19
N SER A 60 1.71 0.65 -18.85
CA SER A 60 2.98 -0.09 -18.71
C SER A 60 3.67 0.19 -17.38
N LEU A 61 3.14 1.16 -16.59
CA LEU A 61 3.66 1.58 -15.29
C LEU A 61 5.14 1.98 -15.34
N PRO A 62 5.53 2.93 -16.18
CA PRO A 62 6.91 3.43 -16.19
C PRO A 62 7.21 4.02 -14.80
N GLY A 63 8.38 3.69 -14.24
CA GLY A 63 8.80 4.13 -12.91
C GLY A 63 8.41 3.17 -11.77
N LEU A 64 7.65 2.10 -12.05
CA LEU A 64 7.25 1.13 -11.02
C LEU A 64 8.45 0.49 -10.31
N GLU A 65 9.58 0.34 -11.00
CA GLU A 65 10.82 -0.19 -10.44
C GLU A 65 11.46 0.71 -9.36
N ASN A 66 11.06 1.98 -9.31
CA ASN A 66 11.54 2.96 -8.32
C ASN A 66 10.49 3.26 -7.23
N ALA A 67 9.29 2.68 -7.35
CA ALA A 67 8.23 2.89 -6.39
C ALA A 67 8.32 1.93 -5.19
N ASP A 68 7.89 2.38 -4.04
CA ASP A 68 7.64 1.57 -2.85
C ASP A 68 6.18 1.17 -2.75
N ILE A 69 5.30 2.06 -3.19
CA ILE A 69 3.85 1.92 -3.16
C ILE A 69 3.30 2.21 -4.57
N LEU A 70 2.41 1.36 -5.04
CA LEU A 70 1.57 1.60 -6.21
C LEU A 70 0.15 1.90 -5.74
N TRP A 71 -0.32 3.11 -5.98
CA TRP A 71 -1.72 3.47 -5.81
C TRP A 71 -2.45 3.27 -7.13
N ILE A 72 -3.47 2.41 -7.14
CA ILE A 72 -4.35 2.21 -8.30
C ILE A 72 -5.64 2.98 -8.03
N GLY A 73 -5.83 4.07 -8.76
CA GLY A 73 -7.00 4.93 -8.60
C GLY A 73 -8.30 4.28 -9.07
N GLN A 74 -9.40 4.92 -8.72
CA GLN A 74 -10.78 4.49 -9.05
C GLN A 74 -10.91 4.11 -10.53
N GLY A 75 -11.35 2.88 -10.81
CA GLY A 75 -11.66 2.38 -12.14
C GLY A 75 -10.48 2.22 -13.10
N GLU A 76 -9.24 2.49 -12.69
CA GLU A 76 -8.08 2.58 -13.58
C GLU A 76 -7.68 1.25 -14.23
N ILE A 77 -8.11 0.13 -13.73
CA ILE A 77 -7.82 -1.18 -14.32
C ILE A 77 -9.05 -1.99 -14.70
N CYS A 78 -10.24 -1.48 -14.42
CA CYS A 78 -11.50 -2.22 -14.59
C CYS A 78 -12.61 -1.46 -15.30
N GLU A 79 -12.49 -0.18 -15.56
CA GLU A 79 -13.61 0.60 -16.10
C GLU A 79 -13.47 0.90 -17.58
N GLY A 80 -14.58 0.77 -18.32
CA GLY A 80 -14.74 1.19 -19.70
C GLY A 80 -13.68 0.63 -20.65
N ALA A 81 -12.85 1.51 -21.23
CA ALA A 81 -11.75 1.14 -22.12
C ALA A 81 -10.45 0.78 -21.39
N TYR A 82 -10.43 0.94 -20.06
CA TYR A 82 -9.25 0.76 -19.21
C TYR A 82 -9.23 -0.62 -18.56
N LEU A 83 -9.43 -1.65 -19.38
CA LEU A 83 -9.41 -3.01 -18.90
C LEU A 83 -7.99 -3.50 -18.62
N LEU A 84 -7.88 -4.31 -17.59
CA LEU A 84 -6.68 -5.04 -17.27
C LEU A 84 -6.22 -5.88 -18.48
N ASN A 85 -4.93 -5.86 -18.75
CA ASN A 85 -4.30 -6.81 -19.68
C ASN A 85 -3.26 -7.66 -18.93
N GLU A 86 -2.83 -8.74 -19.56
CA GLU A 86 -1.91 -9.70 -18.94
C GLU A 86 -0.57 -9.05 -18.53
N GLU A 87 -0.05 -8.14 -19.33
CA GLU A 87 1.21 -7.44 -19.03
C GLU A 87 1.08 -6.60 -17.76
N LEU A 88 0.03 -5.76 -17.67
CA LEU A 88 -0.24 -4.94 -16.49
C LEU A 88 -0.44 -5.80 -15.24
N GLY A 89 -1.25 -6.85 -15.34
CA GLY A 89 -1.48 -7.76 -14.21
C GLY A 89 -0.20 -8.44 -13.74
N ASN A 90 0.65 -8.87 -14.65
CA ASN A 90 1.95 -9.48 -14.32
C ASN A 90 2.93 -8.49 -13.72
N ASN A 91 2.95 -7.24 -14.19
CA ASN A 91 3.78 -6.18 -13.61
C ASN A 91 3.37 -5.89 -12.17
N ILE A 92 2.06 -5.78 -11.89
CA ILE A 92 1.54 -5.58 -10.53
C ILE A 92 1.93 -6.75 -9.62
N LYS A 93 1.69 -8.00 -10.03
CA LYS A 93 2.05 -9.19 -9.24
C LYS A 93 3.55 -9.26 -8.96
N SER A 94 4.37 -8.97 -9.96
CA SER A 94 5.83 -8.99 -9.82
C SER A 94 6.33 -7.90 -8.87
N PHE A 95 5.74 -6.71 -8.91
CA PHE A 95 6.03 -5.61 -8.02
C PHE A 95 5.75 -6.00 -6.55
N VAL A 96 4.57 -6.56 -6.28
CA VAL A 96 4.23 -7.02 -4.92
C VAL A 96 5.14 -8.15 -4.47
N ALA A 97 5.39 -9.15 -5.33
CA ALA A 97 6.29 -10.25 -4.99
C ALA A 97 7.70 -9.77 -4.60
N ALA A 98 8.17 -8.67 -5.19
CA ALA A 98 9.46 -8.06 -4.89
C ALA A 98 9.47 -7.19 -3.62
N GLY A 99 8.36 -7.02 -2.92
CA GLY A 99 8.24 -6.22 -1.68
C GLY A 99 7.59 -4.86 -1.87
N GLY A 100 6.95 -4.62 -3.01
CA GLY A 100 6.09 -3.46 -3.22
C GLY A 100 4.75 -3.59 -2.48
N ILE A 101 4.10 -2.46 -2.25
CA ILE A 101 2.77 -2.41 -1.67
C ILE A 101 1.81 -1.83 -2.70
N VAL A 102 0.70 -2.52 -2.95
CA VAL A 102 -0.38 -2.01 -3.81
C VAL A 102 -1.53 -1.55 -2.92
N ILE A 103 -2.02 -0.34 -3.15
CA ILE A 103 -3.30 0.16 -2.63
C ILE A 103 -4.24 0.26 -3.81
N SER A 104 -5.35 -0.46 -3.77
CA SER A 104 -6.38 -0.41 -4.80
C SER A 104 -7.62 0.30 -4.26
N ILE A 105 -8.03 1.34 -4.94
CA ILE A 105 -9.33 1.99 -4.76
C ILE A 105 -10.34 1.29 -5.65
N GLY A 106 -11.62 1.46 -5.44
CA GLY A 106 -12.70 0.77 -6.15
C GLY A 106 -12.42 0.52 -7.64
N GLN A 107 -12.52 -0.75 -8.07
CA GLN A 107 -12.13 -1.17 -9.42
C GLN A 107 -13.32 -1.72 -10.20
N ASP A 108 -14.56 -1.35 -9.87
CA ASP A 108 -15.75 -1.76 -10.61
C ASP A 108 -15.70 -3.26 -11.01
N SER A 109 -15.47 -4.08 -10.00
CA SER A 109 -15.26 -5.52 -10.15
C SER A 109 -16.54 -6.33 -9.91
N ASP A 110 -17.68 -5.66 -9.89
CA ASP A 110 -18.99 -6.26 -9.79
C ASP A 110 -19.42 -6.99 -11.08
N ASP A 111 -20.47 -7.71 -10.97
CA ASP A 111 -21.10 -8.59 -11.95
C ASP A 111 -20.82 -8.34 -13.44
N ASN A 112 -20.32 -9.40 -14.09
CA ASN A 112 -20.24 -9.55 -15.55
C ASN A 112 -19.33 -8.60 -16.32
N ARG A 113 -18.51 -7.79 -15.67
CA ARG A 113 -17.49 -7.02 -16.37
C ARG A 113 -16.23 -7.86 -16.55
N PRO A 114 -15.51 -7.72 -17.68
CA PRO A 114 -14.30 -8.48 -17.97
C PRO A 114 -13.09 -7.99 -17.15
N CYS A 115 -13.33 -7.39 -16.01
CA CYS A 115 -12.30 -7.05 -15.05
C CYS A 115 -11.87 -8.30 -14.31
N GLY A 116 -11.03 -9.09 -14.96
CA GLY A 116 -10.40 -10.24 -14.33
C GLY A 116 -9.58 -9.80 -13.13
N LEU A 117 -9.66 -10.54 -12.04
CA LEU A 117 -8.80 -10.36 -10.87
C LEU A 117 -7.37 -10.88 -11.14
N ASP A 118 -6.94 -10.85 -12.38
CA ASP A 118 -5.64 -11.38 -12.80
C ASP A 118 -4.43 -10.59 -12.30
N TRP A 119 -4.66 -9.48 -11.62
CA TRP A 119 -3.64 -8.65 -10.98
C TRP A 119 -3.40 -9.00 -9.50
N ILE A 120 -4.28 -9.79 -8.89
CA ILE A 120 -4.12 -10.34 -7.53
C ILE A 120 -3.91 -11.85 -7.57
N THR A 121 -3.50 -12.45 -6.47
CA THR A 121 -3.01 -13.83 -6.45
C THR A 121 -3.94 -14.82 -5.74
N ALA A 122 -5.01 -14.33 -5.12
CA ALA A 122 -6.03 -15.14 -4.47
C ALA A 122 -7.42 -14.70 -4.93
N PRO A 123 -8.38 -15.63 -5.09
CA PRO A 123 -9.73 -15.30 -5.53
C PRO A 123 -10.49 -14.48 -4.49
N ILE A 124 -11.29 -13.55 -4.98
CA ILE A 124 -12.26 -12.77 -4.22
C ILE A 124 -13.36 -12.36 -5.19
N VAL A 125 -14.57 -12.19 -4.72
CA VAL A 125 -15.73 -11.86 -5.57
C VAL A 125 -16.18 -10.42 -5.27
N GLY A 126 -16.33 -9.62 -6.31
CA GLY A 126 -16.91 -8.27 -6.20
C GLY A 126 -18.43 -8.33 -6.15
N VAL A 127 -19.03 -7.37 -5.48
CA VAL A 127 -20.49 -7.17 -5.40
C VAL A 127 -20.79 -5.68 -5.39
N GLU A 128 -21.82 -5.28 -6.15
CA GLU A 128 -22.25 -3.88 -6.22
C GLU A 128 -22.76 -3.38 -4.86
N ARG A 129 -22.24 -2.25 -4.42
CA ARG A 129 -22.70 -1.49 -3.25
C ARG A 129 -22.46 -0.01 -3.52
N SER A 130 -23.36 0.83 -3.07
CA SER A 130 -23.18 2.28 -3.22
C SER A 130 -23.67 3.02 -1.98
N GLY A 131 -22.85 3.89 -1.45
CA GLY A 131 -23.22 4.78 -0.36
C GLY A 131 -22.17 4.90 0.74
N THR A 132 -22.47 5.76 1.71
CA THR A 132 -21.66 5.88 2.92
C THR A 132 -21.98 4.75 3.88
N GLU A 133 -20.98 3.92 4.15
CA GLU A 133 -21.08 2.77 5.05
C GLU A 133 -20.20 2.94 6.27
N SER A 134 -20.71 2.53 7.43
CA SER A 134 -19.92 2.39 8.64
C SER A 134 -19.14 1.08 8.63
N PHE A 135 -17.94 1.09 9.23
CA PHE A 135 -17.09 -0.10 9.30
C PHE A 135 -17.35 -0.93 10.55
N GLU A 136 -17.34 -2.24 10.38
CA GLU A 136 -17.10 -3.17 11.48
C GLU A 136 -15.63 -3.61 11.43
N ILE A 137 -14.80 -2.95 12.23
CA ILE A 137 -13.36 -3.20 12.29
C ILE A 137 -13.12 -4.57 12.93
N THR A 138 -12.34 -5.42 12.27
CA THR A 138 -12.04 -6.77 12.77
C THR A 138 -11.03 -6.72 13.92
N LYS A 139 -10.79 -7.89 14.54
CA LYS A 139 -9.79 -8.03 15.60
C LYS A 139 -8.44 -8.54 15.09
N ALA A 140 -8.24 -8.56 13.77
CA ALA A 140 -6.97 -8.97 13.19
C ALA A 140 -5.85 -8.02 13.66
N PRO A 141 -4.70 -8.54 14.12
CA PRO A 141 -3.58 -7.69 14.56
C PRO A 141 -3.08 -6.76 13.46
N GLU A 142 -3.24 -7.19 12.21
CA GLU A 142 -2.84 -6.45 11.02
C GLU A 142 -3.68 -5.18 10.78
N VAL A 143 -4.84 -5.03 11.41
CA VAL A 143 -5.61 -3.78 11.37
C VAL A 143 -4.74 -2.60 11.83
N GLY A 144 -3.92 -2.79 12.86
CA GLY A 144 -3.03 -1.77 13.38
C GLY A 144 -3.75 -0.44 13.63
N ASP A 145 -3.19 0.62 13.12
CA ASP A 145 -3.71 1.99 13.26
C ASP A 145 -4.52 2.48 12.04
N LEU A 146 -4.85 1.60 11.07
CA LEU A 146 -5.45 1.98 9.79
C LEU A 146 -6.68 2.89 9.94
N PHE A 147 -7.55 2.62 10.90
CA PHE A 147 -8.80 3.39 11.08
C PHE A 147 -8.71 4.48 12.16
N SER A 148 -7.52 4.72 12.71
CA SER A 148 -7.35 5.65 13.83
C SER A 148 -6.23 6.68 13.63
N LYS A 149 -5.32 6.49 12.66
CA LYS A 149 -4.19 7.39 12.41
C LYS A 149 -3.92 7.63 10.93
N PRO A 150 -3.66 8.91 10.58
CA PRO A 150 -3.69 10.08 11.45
C PRO A 150 -5.11 10.52 11.81
N ASN A 151 -6.13 9.96 11.17
CA ASN A 151 -7.53 10.33 11.33
C ASN A 151 -8.32 9.21 11.98
N GLN A 152 -9.22 9.56 12.92
CA GLN A 152 -10.23 8.62 13.38
C GLN A 152 -11.32 8.52 12.30
N VAL A 153 -11.47 7.33 11.71
CA VAL A 153 -12.44 7.07 10.63
C VAL A 153 -13.27 5.85 10.99
N ASP A 154 -14.57 5.98 10.93
CA ASP A 154 -15.55 4.92 11.22
C ASP A 154 -16.54 4.68 10.10
N ALA A 155 -16.49 5.50 9.04
CA ALA A 155 -17.30 5.37 7.83
C ALA A 155 -16.58 5.96 6.62
N ALA A 156 -16.91 5.48 5.41
CA ALA A 156 -16.45 6.03 4.14
C ALA A 156 -17.52 5.83 3.05
N PHE A 157 -17.27 6.39 1.87
CA PHE A 157 -18.12 6.18 0.72
C PHE A 157 -17.59 5.05 -0.16
N PHE A 158 -18.45 4.08 -0.47
CA PHE A 158 -18.14 2.88 -1.25
C PHE A 158 -19.01 2.83 -2.49
N ASN A 159 -18.49 2.25 -3.56
CA ASN A 159 -19.30 1.85 -4.72
C ASN A 159 -19.46 0.33 -4.79
N ASP A 160 -18.43 -0.41 -4.50
CA ASP A 160 -18.43 -1.87 -4.50
C ASP A 160 -18.10 -2.42 -3.13
N ALA A 161 -18.11 -3.74 -3.02
CA ALA A 161 -17.58 -4.46 -1.89
C ALA A 161 -17.03 -5.81 -2.36
N TRP A 162 -16.42 -6.55 -1.46
CA TRP A 162 -15.93 -7.88 -1.73
C TRP A 162 -16.69 -8.91 -0.91
N THR A 163 -16.94 -10.07 -1.54
CA THR A 163 -17.54 -11.23 -0.87
C THR A 163 -16.66 -12.46 -1.07
N ASP A 164 -16.91 -13.49 -0.27
CA ASP A 164 -16.23 -14.79 -0.39
C ASP A 164 -14.70 -14.69 -0.53
N PRO A 165 -14.00 -13.95 0.35
CA PRO A 165 -12.54 -13.87 0.31
C PRO A 165 -11.93 -15.25 0.58
N ASP A 166 -10.93 -15.63 -0.21
CA ASP A 166 -10.09 -16.81 0.08
C ASP A 166 -9.44 -16.69 1.48
N ASP A 167 -9.11 -17.82 2.11
CA ASP A 167 -8.49 -17.88 3.44
C ASP A 167 -7.13 -17.15 3.53
N GLN A 168 -6.52 -16.81 2.40
CA GLN A 168 -5.29 -16.02 2.36
C GLN A 168 -5.51 -14.54 2.67
N TYR A 169 -6.75 -14.05 2.58
CA TYR A 169 -7.05 -12.66 2.90
C TYR A 169 -7.18 -12.44 4.41
N ILE A 170 -6.63 -11.35 4.86
CA ILE A 170 -6.88 -10.80 6.19
C ILE A 170 -7.92 -9.69 6.04
N VAL A 171 -9.14 -9.93 6.48
CA VAL A 171 -10.19 -8.93 6.47
C VAL A 171 -9.89 -7.90 7.56
N LEU A 172 -9.72 -6.64 7.18
CA LEU A 172 -9.42 -5.53 8.11
C LEU A 172 -10.69 -4.87 8.61
N ALA A 173 -11.67 -4.66 7.72
CA ALA A 173 -12.99 -4.18 8.10
C ALA A 173 -14.07 -4.69 7.14
N THR A 174 -15.25 -4.89 7.67
CA THR A 174 -16.46 -5.21 6.92
C THR A 174 -17.42 -4.03 6.89
N ILE A 175 -18.31 -4.04 5.90
CA ILE A 175 -19.39 -3.07 5.70
C ILE A 175 -20.71 -3.83 5.57
N ASN A 176 -21.81 -3.15 5.29
CA ASN A 176 -23.13 -3.75 5.13
C ASN A 176 -23.50 -4.67 6.31
N SER A 177 -23.38 -4.16 7.54
CA SER A 177 -23.65 -4.92 8.77
C SER A 177 -22.84 -6.23 8.86
N GLY A 178 -21.56 -6.17 8.51
CA GLY A 178 -20.63 -7.28 8.62
C GLY A 178 -20.69 -8.33 7.50
N GLN A 179 -21.51 -8.11 6.47
CA GLN A 179 -21.72 -9.10 5.40
C GLN A 179 -20.68 -9.03 4.30
N ASP A 180 -20.19 -7.84 4.00
CA ASP A 180 -19.30 -7.57 2.88
C ASP A 180 -17.94 -7.06 3.39
N VAL A 181 -16.88 -7.33 2.66
CA VAL A 181 -15.53 -6.86 2.97
C VAL A 181 -15.32 -5.49 2.33
N GLY A 182 -15.07 -4.47 3.14
CA GLY A 182 -14.72 -3.14 2.67
C GLY A 182 -13.20 -2.92 2.54
N PHE A 183 -12.43 -3.60 3.41
CA PHE A 183 -10.96 -3.52 3.44
C PHE A 183 -10.35 -4.89 3.69
N ALA A 184 -9.40 -5.28 2.85
CA ALA A 184 -8.68 -6.54 2.99
C ALA A 184 -7.20 -6.37 2.71
N LEU A 185 -6.40 -7.24 3.32
CA LEU A 185 -4.96 -7.34 3.12
C LEU A 185 -4.64 -8.72 2.56
N LEU A 186 -3.79 -8.79 1.54
CA LEU A 186 -3.29 -10.02 0.96
C LEU A 186 -1.78 -9.96 0.82
N SER A 187 -1.06 -10.92 1.37
CA SER A 187 0.39 -11.02 1.18
C SER A 187 0.74 -11.75 -0.12
N HIS A 188 1.78 -11.30 -0.81
CA HIS A 188 2.36 -12.02 -1.93
C HIS A 188 3.86 -11.80 -2.00
N GLY A 189 4.62 -12.88 -1.94
CA GLY A 189 6.08 -12.80 -1.88
C GLY A 189 6.56 -12.02 -0.65
N SER A 190 7.20 -10.88 -0.88
CA SER A 190 7.67 -9.99 0.19
C SER A 190 6.81 -8.72 0.34
N GLY A 191 5.72 -8.59 -0.38
CA GLY A 191 4.88 -7.39 -0.38
C GLY A 191 3.42 -7.66 -0.06
N TRP A 192 2.58 -6.63 -0.25
CA TRP A 192 1.19 -6.63 0.16
C TRP A 192 0.27 -5.96 -0.84
N TYR A 193 -0.94 -6.49 -0.95
CA TYR A 193 -2.09 -5.79 -1.52
C TYR A 193 -2.95 -5.28 -0.37
N ILE A 194 -3.33 -4.02 -0.43
CA ILE A 194 -4.36 -3.38 0.38
C ILE A 194 -5.54 -3.14 -0.56
N LEU A 195 -6.55 -3.97 -0.45
CA LEU A 195 -7.75 -3.89 -1.28
C LEU A 195 -8.81 -3.06 -0.57
N THR A 196 -9.34 -2.09 -1.27
CA THR A 196 -10.50 -1.32 -0.84
C THR A 196 -11.48 -1.19 -1.99
N SER A 197 -12.75 -0.96 -1.67
CA SER A 197 -13.79 -0.64 -2.63
C SER A 197 -14.34 0.77 -2.44
N LEU A 198 -13.48 1.67 -1.94
CA LEU A 198 -13.79 3.09 -1.82
C LEU A 198 -14.13 3.67 -3.18
N GLU A 199 -15.16 4.50 -3.23
CA GLU A 199 -15.50 5.26 -4.43
C GLU A 199 -14.99 6.69 -4.33
N ASN A 200 -14.32 7.14 -5.39
CA ASN A 200 -13.78 8.48 -5.51
C ASN A 200 -14.16 9.13 -6.86
N GLU A 201 -15.28 8.73 -7.44
CA GLU A 201 -15.68 9.16 -8.78
C GLU A 201 -16.06 10.65 -8.81
N GLU A 202 -16.74 11.12 -7.77
CA GLU A 202 -17.15 12.51 -7.65
C GLU A 202 -16.32 13.27 -6.62
N ALA A 203 -16.29 14.60 -6.75
CA ALA A 203 -15.56 15.46 -5.80
C ALA A 203 -16.06 15.34 -4.35
N GLY A 204 -17.36 15.05 -4.16
CA GLY A 204 -17.96 14.82 -2.86
C GLY A 204 -17.43 13.55 -2.18
N ASP A 205 -17.25 12.50 -2.96
CA ASP A 205 -16.76 11.19 -2.50
C ASP A 205 -15.31 11.29 -2.07
N VAL A 206 -14.47 11.92 -2.90
CA VAL A 206 -13.06 12.17 -2.56
C VAL A 206 -12.92 12.98 -1.28
N VAL A 207 -13.77 13.99 -1.07
CA VAL A 207 -13.79 14.77 0.18
C VAL A 207 -14.17 13.87 1.36
N THR A 208 -15.18 13.04 1.22
CA THR A 208 -15.63 12.09 2.25
C THR A 208 -14.53 11.07 2.56
N ASN A 209 -13.84 10.56 1.54
CA ASN A 209 -12.83 9.53 1.67
C ASN A 209 -11.41 10.07 1.96
N THR A 210 -11.18 11.39 1.90
CA THR A 210 -9.86 11.98 2.16
C THR A 210 -9.20 11.47 3.46
N PRO A 211 -9.91 11.40 4.62
CA PRO A 211 -9.31 10.92 5.85
C PRO A 211 -8.83 9.46 5.79
N ILE A 212 -9.60 8.58 5.16
CA ILE A 212 -9.19 7.17 5.03
C ILE A 212 -8.10 7.00 3.96
N MET A 213 -8.07 7.83 2.93
CA MET A 213 -6.97 7.84 1.94
C MET A 213 -5.65 8.21 2.60
N GLU A 214 -5.63 9.21 3.48
CA GLU A 214 -4.44 9.58 4.27
C GLU A 214 -4.01 8.42 5.18
N ASN A 215 -4.95 7.81 5.89
CA ASN A 215 -4.68 6.66 6.74
C ASN A 215 -4.10 5.47 5.94
N LEU A 216 -4.58 5.21 4.72
CA LEU A 216 -4.06 4.16 3.84
C LEU A 216 -2.59 4.39 3.47
N ILE A 217 -2.20 5.63 3.20
CA ILE A 217 -0.78 5.98 2.95
C ILE A 217 0.05 5.74 4.22
N HIS A 218 -0.39 6.23 5.39
CA HIS A 218 0.29 5.97 6.67
C HIS A 218 0.44 4.47 6.95
N TYR A 219 -0.61 3.72 6.74
CA TYR A 219 -0.62 2.28 6.96
C TYR A 219 0.36 1.55 6.02
N ALA A 220 0.38 1.90 4.73
CA ALA A 220 1.30 1.31 3.76
C ALA A 220 2.77 1.64 4.07
N VAL A 221 3.07 2.87 4.47
CA VAL A 221 4.43 3.27 4.90
C VAL A 221 4.86 2.45 6.11
N ASN A 222 3.99 2.27 7.10
CA ASN A 222 4.28 1.47 8.29
C ASN A 222 4.47 -0.02 7.98
N LEU A 223 3.69 -0.59 7.06
CA LEU A 223 3.90 -1.95 6.55
C LEU A 223 5.30 -2.08 5.91
N LYS A 224 5.68 -1.12 5.06
CA LYS A 224 6.99 -1.12 4.40
C LYS A 224 8.14 -1.08 5.41
N SER A 225 8.06 -0.20 6.40
CA SER A 225 9.07 -0.05 7.45
C SER A 225 9.21 -1.32 8.28
N THR A 226 8.10 -2.00 8.60
CA THR A 226 8.11 -3.27 9.33
C THR A 226 8.81 -4.38 8.55
N MET A 227 8.55 -4.50 7.25
CA MET A 227 9.22 -5.47 6.38
C MET A 227 10.74 -5.24 6.33
N ALA A 228 11.18 -3.99 6.27
CA ALA A 228 12.61 -3.64 6.26
C ALA A 228 13.31 -4.09 7.56
N VAL A 229 12.67 -3.93 8.72
CA VAL A 229 13.22 -4.36 10.02
C VAL A 229 13.32 -5.88 10.12
N GLU A 230 12.32 -6.63 9.67
CA GLU A 230 12.37 -8.10 9.65
C GLU A 230 13.51 -8.63 8.76
N TYR A 231 13.75 -8.00 7.62
CA TYR A 231 14.83 -8.37 6.72
C TYR A 231 16.20 -8.13 7.36
N LEU A 232 16.39 -6.98 7.99
CA LEU A 232 17.62 -6.64 8.73
C LEU A 232 17.84 -7.56 9.94
N GLY A 233 16.78 -7.94 10.64
CA GLY A 233 16.84 -8.89 11.78
C GLY A 233 17.28 -10.30 11.40
N LYS A 234 17.09 -10.72 10.13
CA LYS A 234 17.53 -12.03 9.61
C LYS A 234 19.00 -12.04 9.15
N LEU A 235 19.62 -10.88 8.88
CA LEU A 235 21.01 -10.80 8.43
C LEU A 235 22.06 -11.25 9.47
N PRO A 236 21.95 -10.94 10.79
CA PRO A 236 22.96 -11.35 11.77
C PRO A 236 23.05 -12.87 11.97
N THR A 237 21.95 -13.60 11.81
CA THR A 237 21.92 -15.06 11.98
C THR A 237 22.60 -15.82 10.85
N SER A 238 22.56 -15.29 9.63
CA SER A 238 23.26 -15.89 8.48
C SER A 238 24.78 -15.67 8.56
N TRP A 239 25.23 -14.50 9.04
CA TRP A 239 26.65 -14.20 9.27
C TRP A 239 27.24 -15.02 10.41
N GLY A 240 26.48 -15.28 11.48
CA GLY A 240 26.89 -16.15 12.60
C GLY A 240 27.10 -17.60 12.17
N ARG A 241 26.30 -18.13 11.26
CA ARG A 241 26.44 -19.48 10.73
C ARG A 241 27.68 -19.65 9.80
N MET A 242 28.04 -18.62 9.03
CA MET A 242 29.23 -18.70 8.16
C MET A 242 30.54 -18.70 8.95
N LYS A 243 30.59 -18.08 10.13
CA LYS A 243 31.80 -18.07 10.98
C LYS A 243 32.03 -19.34 11.79
N SER A 244 31.03 -20.24 11.89
CA SER A 244 31.16 -21.51 12.64
C SER A 244 31.63 -22.69 11.79
N VAL A 245 31.97 -22.47 10.52
CA VAL A 245 32.40 -23.52 9.55
C VAL A 245 33.91 -23.44 9.21
N TYR A 246 34.66 -22.55 9.90
CA TYR A 246 36.13 -22.47 9.78
C TYR A 246 36.83 -22.67 11.12
#